data_612e2fbc0c804c18bea9f646354ec399
#
_entry.id   612e2fbc0c804c18bea9f646354ec399
#
_cell.length_a   1.000
_cell.length_b   1.000
_cell.length_c   1.000
_cell.angle_alpha   90.00
_cell.angle_beta   90.00
_cell.angle_gamma   90.00
#
_symmetry.space_group_name_H-M   'P 1'
#
loop_
_entity.id
_entity.type
_entity.pdbx_description
1 polymer ?
#
loop_
_entity_poly.entity_id
_entity_poly.type
_entity_poly.pdbx_seq_one_letter_code
_entity_poly.pdbx_strand_id
1 'polypeptide(L)'
;MSGQIPQWSYSRLTTYEGCPKKAYYSCVKKIREPGNKYMERGKEVHKNCEDYIRGHIEELPTAQLKDFQEGFDLLRRMYLEGSVICEGDWAFDKDWQSTGWFDSETWGRAKVDAFVHDASVPTQARVIDFKTGKYEGNQESHREQCELYGAVVLARYPEVETITTEMWYLDHNKIERYMYNRDSIKARKQKINERAIIMT
;
A
#
# COMPACT_ATOMS: atom_id res chain seq x y z
N MET A 1 18.82 13.09 15.25
CA MET A 1 18.03 13.40 14.01
C MET A 1 16.61 12.83 14.08
N SER A 2 16.10 12.59 15.28
CA SER A 2 14.70 12.25 15.51
C SER A 2 13.81 13.48 15.30
N GLY A 3 12.59 13.30 14.83
CA GLY A 3 11.62 14.38 14.67
C GLY A 3 11.85 15.34 13.49
N GLN A 4 12.60 14.92 12.46
CA GLN A 4 12.92 15.82 11.34
C GLN A 4 12.25 15.46 10.02
N ILE A 5 11.57 14.31 9.93
CA ILE A 5 10.87 13.91 8.71
C ILE A 5 9.37 14.23 8.91
N PRO A 6 8.83 15.24 8.22
CA PRO A 6 7.51 15.80 8.56
C PRO A 6 6.35 14.86 8.29
N GLN A 7 6.54 13.89 7.39
CA GLN A 7 5.50 12.94 7.00
C GLN A 7 6.12 11.58 6.74
N TRP A 8 5.47 10.55 7.23
CA TRP A 8 5.93 9.19 7.06
C TRP A 8 5.08 8.37 6.06
N SER A 9 5.63 7.30 5.61
CA SER A 9 4.98 6.19 4.92
C SER A 9 5.73 4.92 5.31
N TYR A 10 5.19 3.76 5.01
CA TYR A 10 5.87 2.51 5.34
C TYR A 10 7.30 2.47 4.79
N SER A 11 7.51 2.82 3.53
CA SER A 11 8.84 2.83 2.90
C SER A 11 9.80 3.86 3.52
N ARG A 12 9.31 5.03 3.97
CA ARG A 12 10.14 6.02 4.67
C ARG A 12 10.52 5.53 6.07
N LEU A 13 9.58 4.91 6.77
CA LEU A 13 9.79 4.35 8.10
C LEU A 13 10.88 3.27 8.06
N THR A 14 10.75 2.28 7.17
CA THR A 14 11.75 1.22 7.01
C THR A 14 13.12 1.75 6.56
N THR A 15 13.14 2.79 5.70
CA THR A 15 14.38 3.48 5.34
C THR A 15 15.02 4.16 6.54
N TYR A 16 14.23 4.82 7.38
CA TYR A 16 14.71 5.49 8.60
C TYR A 16 15.28 4.48 9.60
N GLU A 17 14.59 3.39 9.84
CA GLU A 17 15.03 2.32 10.75
C GLU A 17 16.31 1.63 10.26
N GLY A 18 16.43 1.43 8.97
CA GLY A 18 17.67 0.90 8.38
C GLY A 18 18.83 1.89 8.40
N CYS A 19 18.57 3.17 8.15
CA CYS A 19 19.57 4.23 8.19
C CYS A 19 18.91 5.63 8.31
N PRO A 20 18.85 6.22 9.50
CA PRO A 20 18.28 7.57 9.71
C PRO A 20 18.92 8.64 8.83
N LYS A 21 20.23 8.54 8.57
CA LYS A 21 20.95 9.48 7.71
C LYS A 21 20.48 9.40 6.25
N LYS A 22 20.26 8.19 5.73
CA LYS A 22 19.71 7.97 4.39
C LYS A 22 18.30 8.57 4.28
N ALA A 23 17.45 8.31 5.26
CA ALA A 23 16.10 8.88 5.31
C ALA A 23 16.12 10.42 5.36
N TYR A 24 17.02 11.02 6.15
CA TYR A 24 17.19 12.47 6.19
C TYR A 24 17.57 13.05 4.82
N TYR A 25 18.57 12.49 4.15
CA TYR A 25 18.98 12.98 2.83
C TYR A 25 17.86 12.82 1.78
N SER A 26 17.18 11.71 1.77
CA SER A 26 16.11 11.46 0.78
C SER A 26 14.84 12.26 1.08
N CYS A 27 14.38 12.30 2.34
CA CYS A 27 13.09 12.91 2.69
C CYS A 27 13.16 14.41 2.98
N VAL A 28 14.25 14.90 3.61
CA VAL A 28 14.40 16.30 4.00
C VAL A 28 15.22 17.07 2.97
N LYS A 29 16.40 16.56 2.60
CA LYS A 29 17.28 17.22 1.61
C LYS A 29 16.85 16.98 0.17
N LYS A 30 15.88 16.08 -0.08
CA LYS A 30 15.35 15.72 -1.40
C LYS A 30 16.44 15.21 -2.38
N ILE A 31 17.51 14.65 -1.85
CA ILE A 31 18.57 14.01 -2.63
C ILE A 31 18.07 12.59 -2.95
N ARG A 32 17.82 12.33 -4.21
CA ARG A 32 17.34 11.02 -4.68
C ARG A 32 18.50 10.18 -5.15
N GLU A 33 18.48 8.90 -4.76
CA GLU A 33 19.37 7.92 -5.39
C GLU A 33 19.00 7.75 -6.87
N PRO A 34 19.97 7.53 -7.75
CA PRO A 34 19.70 7.15 -9.13
C PRO A 34 18.77 5.92 -9.18
N GLY A 35 17.79 5.96 -10.06
CA GLY A 35 16.93 4.79 -10.31
C GLY A 35 17.78 3.61 -10.80
N ASN A 36 17.29 2.41 -10.55
CA ASN A 36 17.91 1.19 -11.09
C ASN A 36 16.88 0.39 -11.90
N LYS A 37 17.38 -0.52 -12.72
CA LYS A 37 16.54 -1.34 -13.61
C LYS A 37 15.42 -2.11 -12.91
N TYR A 38 15.61 -2.49 -11.64
CA TYR A 38 14.59 -3.20 -10.86
C TYR A 38 13.45 -2.26 -10.43
N MET A 39 13.80 -1.04 -10.04
CA MET A 39 12.80 -0.02 -9.70
C MET A 39 11.99 0.39 -10.93
N GLU A 40 12.64 0.59 -12.08
CA GLU A 40 11.94 0.96 -13.32
C GLU A 40 11.02 -0.18 -13.78
N ARG A 41 11.51 -1.43 -13.74
CA ARG A 41 10.65 -2.59 -14.01
C ARG A 41 9.46 -2.68 -13.06
N GLY A 42 9.67 -2.44 -11.76
CA GLY A 42 8.59 -2.43 -10.78
C GLY A 42 7.50 -1.42 -11.15
N LYS A 43 7.89 -0.18 -11.46
CA LYS A 43 6.95 0.87 -11.89
C LYS A 43 6.20 0.49 -13.16
N GLU A 44 6.88 -0.07 -14.15
CA GLU A 44 6.26 -0.53 -15.40
C GLU A 44 5.22 -1.62 -15.13
N VAL A 45 5.55 -2.61 -14.31
CA VAL A 45 4.61 -3.68 -13.94
C VAL A 45 3.38 -3.13 -13.23
N HIS A 46 3.54 -2.26 -12.22
CA HIS A 46 2.41 -1.61 -11.54
C HIS A 46 1.54 -0.81 -12.52
N LYS A 47 2.18 -0.06 -13.44
CA LYS A 47 1.45 0.69 -14.47
C LYS A 47 0.65 -0.24 -15.38
N ASN A 48 1.19 -1.36 -15.78
CA ASN A 48 0.48 -2.35 -16.59
C ASN A 48 -0.71 -2.95 -15.84
N CYS A 49 -0.56 -3.24 -14.53
CA CYS A 49 -1.66 -3.71 -13.69
C CYS A 49 -2.78 -2.67 -13.61
N GLU A 50 -2.43 -1.41 -13.31
CA GLU A 50 -3.37 -0.30 -13.27
C GLU A 50 -4.09 -0.11 -14.60
N ASP A 51 -3.34 -0.05 -15.72
CA ASP A 51 -3.90 0.17 -17.05
C ASP A 51 -4.85 -0.95 -17.48
N TYR A 52 -4.54 -2.20 -17.11
CA TYR A 52 -5.44 -3.31 -17.38
C TYR A 52 -6.74 -3.21 -16.55
N ILE A 53 -6.63 -2.96 -15.26
CA ILE A 53 -7.81 -2.83 -14.38
C ILE A 53 -8.71 -1.67 -14.84
N ARG A 54 -8.12 -0.55 -15.23
CA ARG A 54 -8.85 0.64 -15.75
C ARG A 54 -9.40 0.46 -17.17
N GLY A 55 -9.01 -0.59 -17.88
CA GLY A 55 -9.40 -0.84 -19.25
C GLY A 55 -8.65 0.00 -20.29
N HIS A 56 -7.49 0.53 -19.96
CA HIS A 56 -6.64 1.28 -20.89
C HIS A 56 -5.86 0.35 -21.84
N ILE A 57 -5.65 -0.90 -21.45
CA ILE A 57 -5.11 -1.98 -22.29
C ILE A 57 -6.02 -3.19 -22.24
N GLU A 58 -6.09 -3.93 -23.35
CA GLU A 58 -6.98 -5.08 -23.49
C GLU A 58 -6.36 -6.40 -23.00
N GLU A 59 -5.03 -6.49 -23.01
CA GLU A 59 -4.31 -7.70 -22.64
C GLU A 59 -3.21 -7.39 -21.62
N LEU A 60 -3.00 -8.32 -20.69
CA LEU A 60 -1.84 -8.27 -19.79
C LEU A 60 -0.56 -8.54 -20.59
N PRO A 61 0.44 -7.65 -20.55
CA PRO A 61 1.55 -7.69 -21.51
C PRO A 61 2.60 -8.78 -21.26
N THR A 62 2.63 -9.37 -20.06
CA THR A 62 3.67 -10.33 -19.69
C THR A 62 3.09 -11.64 -19.16
N ALA A 63 3.83 -12.74 -19.33
CA ALA A 63 3.39 -14.07 -18.88
C ALA A 63 3.11 -14.09 -17.36
N GLN A 64 3.97 -13.49 -16.54
CA GLN A 64 3.79 -13.43 -15.10
C GLN A 64 2.51 -12.69 -14.65
N LEU A 65 2.02 -11.73 -15.43
CA LEU A 65 0.74 -11.08 -15.17
C LEU A 65 -0.43 -11.96 -15.61
N LYS A 66 -0.25 -12.72 -16.68
CA LYS A 66 -1.27 -13.67 -17.18
C LYS A 66 -1.52 -14.81 -16.19
N ASP A 67 -0.56 -15.16 -15.34
CA ASP A 67 -0.76 -16.13 -14.26
C ASP A 67 -1.83 -15.66 -13.23
N PHE A 68 -2.10 -14.34 -13.19
CA PHE A 68 -3.13 -13.72 -12.35
C PHE A 68 -4.35 -13.24 -13.15
N GLN A 69 -4.52 -13.71 -14.40
CA GLN A 69 -5.56 -13.23 -15.32
C GLN A 69 -6.95 -13.17 -14.69
N GLU A 70 -7.40 -14.26 -14.06
CA GLU A 70 -8.73 -14.33 -13.44
C GLU A 70 -8.92 -13.24 -12.36
N GLY A 71 -7.87 -12.99 -11.56
CA GLY A 71 -7.88 -11.95 -10.52
C GLY A 71 -7.96 -10.55 -11.11
N PHE A 72 -7.17 -10.27 -12.16
CA PHE A 72 -7.21 -8.99 -12.86
C PHE A 72 -8.54 -8.77 -13.60
N ASP A 73 -9.11 -9.81 -14.22
CA ASP A 73 -10.43 -9.73 -14.86
C ASP A 73 -11.54 -9.40 -13.87
N LEU A 74 -11.47 -9.99 -12.67
CA LEU A 74 -12.39 -9.67 -11.60
C LEU A 74 -12.24 -8.21 -11.16
N LEU A 75 -11.00 -7.74 -10.92
CA LEU A 75 -10.73 -6.35 -10.54
C LEU A 75 -11.20 -5.36 -11.62
N ARG A 76 -10.98 -5.67 -12.90
CA ARG A 76 -11.45 -4.85 -14.03
C ARG A 76 -12.99 -4.73 -14.03
N ARG A 77 -13.71 -5.84 -13.87
CA ARG A 77 -15.19 -5.81 -13.77
C ARG A 77 -15.65 -4.95 -12.60
N MET A 78 -15.09 -5.17 -11.41
CA MET A 78 -15.42 -4.42 -10.21
C MET A 78 -15.04 -2.94 -10.32
N TYR A 79 -13.99 -2.60 -11.08
CA TYR A 79 -13.63 -1.21 -11.38
C TYR A 79 -14.71 -0.54 -12.23
N LEU A 80 -15.20 -1.20 -13.27
CA LEU A 80 -16.29 -0.70 -14.11
C LEU A 80 -17.60 -0.52 -13.34
N GLU A 81 -17.84 -1.31 -12.30
CA GLU A 81 -18.97 -1.22 -11.36
C GLU A 81 -18.77 -0.15 -10.27
N GLY A 82 -17.59 0.51 -10.24
CA GLY A 82 -17.30 1.55 -9.25
C GLY A 82 -16.86 1.04 -7.87
N SER A 83 -16.59 -0.24 -7.73
CA SER A 83 -16.20 -0.89 -6.47
C SER A 83 -14.68 -0.98 -6.26
N VAL A 84 -13.85 -0.49 -7.20
CA VAL A 84 -12.39 -0.52 -7.11
C VAL A 84 -11.79 0.87 -7.28
N ILE A 85 -10.84 1.21 -6.42
CA ILE A 85 -9.96 2.38 -6.57
C ILE A 85 -8.55 1.86 -6.88
N CYS A 86 -7.99 2.26 -8.03
CA CYS A 86 -6.58 1.99 -8.37
C CYS A 86 -5.70 3.17 -7.95
N GLU A 87 -4.48 2.86 -7.49
CA GLU A 87 -3.47 3.86 -7.11
C GLU A 87 -3.99 4.87 -6.07
N GLY A 88 -4.65 4.36 -5.03
CA GLY A 88 -5.24 5.20 -3.97
C GLY A 88 -4.17 5.92 -3.16
N ASP A 89 -4.14 7.25 -3.23
CA ASP A 89 -3.28 8.11 -2.42
C ASP A 89 -4.03 8.51 -1.14
N TRP A 90 -3.70 7.88 -0.03
CA TRP A 90 -4.34 8.11 1.26
C TRP A 90 -3.40 8.78 2.25
N ALA A 91 -3.90 9.82 2.92
CA ALA A 91 -3.19 10.55 3.94
C ALA A 91 -4.04 10.65 5.21
N PHE A 92 -3.36 10.78 6.34
CA PHE A 92 -3.98 10.86 7.65
C PHE A 92 -3.13 11.66 8.64
N ASP A 93 -3.79 12.27 9.60
CA ASP A 93 -3.17 12.99 10.72
C ASP A 93 -2.72 12.03 11.85
N LYS A 94 -2.25 12.60 12.96
CA LYS A 94 -1.78 11.83 14.14
C LYS A 94 -2.89 11.03 14.83
N ASP A 95 -4.14 11.45 14.68
CA ASP A 95 -5.31 10.76 15.21
C ASP A 95 -5.89 9.75 14.20
N TRP A 96 -5.21 9.58 13.05
CA TRP A 96 -5.61 8.72 11.92
C TRP A 96 -6.87 9.20 11.21
N GLN A 97 -7.24 10.46 11.36
CA GLN A 97 -8.30 11.05 10.58
C GLN A 97 -7.82 11.32 9.16
N SER A 98 -8.69 11.12 8.19
CA SER A 98 -8.37 11.30 6.78
C SER A 98 -8.05 12.76 6.49
N THR A 99 -6.92 13.00 5.82
CA THR A 99 -6.49 14.33 5.36
C THR A 99 -6.27 14.32 3.84
N GLY A 100 -6.13 15.51 3.25
CA GLY A 100 -5.63 15.64 1.89
C GLY A 100 -4.14 15.29 1.82
N TRP A 101 -3.69 14.80 0.67
CA TRP A 101 -2.30 14.35 0.50
C TRP A 101 -1.24 15.41 0.80
N PHE A 102 -1.57 16.68 0.58
CA PHE A 102 -0.66 17.82 0.76
C PHE A 102 -1.06 18.74 1.92
N ASP A 103 -2.04 18.37 2.74
CA ASP A 103 -2.46 19.18 3.87
C ASP A 103 -1.34 19.31 4.91
N SER A 104 -1.33 20.45 5.62
CA SER A 104 -0.35 20.72 6.68
C SER A 104 -0.43 19.74 7.84
N GLU A 105 -1.64 19.25 8.14
CA GLU A 105 -1.91 18.29 9.22
C GLU A 105 -1.55 16.85 8.85
N THR A 106 -1.21 16.58 7.58
CA THR A 106 -0.83 15.24 7.16
C THR A 106 0.42 14.76 7.87
N TRP A 107 0.25 13.70 8.65
CA TRP A 107 1.34 13.04 9.38
C TRP A 107 1.79 11.75 8.70
N GLY A 108 0.86 10.93 8.21
CA GLY A 108 1.15 9.66 7.56
C GLY A 108 0.51 9.54 6.18
N ARG A 109 1.12 8.72 5.33
CA ARG A 109 0.69 8.46 3.95
C ARG A 109 0.75 6.98 3.62
N ALA A 110 -0.27 6.49 2.93
CA ALA A 110 -0.31 5.15 2.37
C ALA A 110 -0.73 5.23 0.90
N LYS A 111 -0.01 4.51 0.06
CA LYS A 111 -0.40 4.33 -1.35
C LYS A 111 -0.75 2.87 -1.54
N VAL A 112 -1.93 2.61 -2.08
CA VAL A 112 -2.42 1.25 -2.33
C VAL A 112 -2.61 1.04 -3.83
N ASP A 113 -2.19 -0.11 -4.34
CA ASP A 113 -2.28 -0.38 -5.78
C ASP A 113 -3.74 -0.61 -6.20
N ALA A 114 -4.48 -1.41 -5.44
CA ALA A 114 -5.93 -1.57 -5.63
C ALA A 114 -6.66 -1.69 -4.29
N PHE A 115 -7.74 -0.95 -4.15
CA PHE A 115 -8.67 -1.02 -3.02
C PHE A 115 -10.05 -1.41 -3.54
N VAL A 116 -10.63 -2.44 -2.96
CA VAL A 116 -11.94 -2.98 -3.31
C VAL A 116 -12.88 -2.75 -2.14
N HIS A 117 -13.98 -2.05 -2.41
CA HIS A 117 -15.06 -1.85 -1.45
C HIS A 117 -16.40 -1.87 -2.19
N ASP A 118 -17.12 -2.97 -2.04
CA ASP A 118 -18.40 -3.20 -2.69
C ASP A 118 -19.53 -2.67 -1.81
N ALA A 119 -20.31 -1.75 -2.34
CA ALA A 119 -21.45 -1.16 -1.65
C ALA A 119 -22.54 -2.18 -1.24
N SER A 120 -22.57 -3.35 -1.90
CA SER A 120 -23.49 -4.45 -1.51
C SER A 120 -23.04 -5.19 -0.25
N VAL A 121 -21.74 -5.07 0.11
CA VAL A 121 -21.16 -5.66 1.33
C VAL A 121 -20.30 -4.62 2.05
N PRO A 122 -20.91 -3.53 2.56
CA PRO A 122 -20.17 -2.35 3.04
C PRO A 122 -19.29 -2.63 4.27
N THR A 123 -19.55 -3.71 5.01
CA THR A 123 -18.78 -4.10 6.18
C THR A 123 -17.44 -4.77 5.85
N GLN A 124 -17.20 -5.07 4.57
CA GLN A 124 -15.97 -5.74 4.13
C GLN A 124 -15.25 -4.92 3.08
N ALA A 125 -13.92 -4.94 3.16
CA ALA A 125 -13.08 -4.33 2.14
C ALA A 125 -11.84 -5.19 1.88
N ARG A 126 -11.16 -4.92 0.76
CA ARG A 126 -9.92 -5.59 0.39
C ARG A 126 -8.90 -4.60 -0.16
N VAL A 127 -7.66 -4.72 0.28
CA VAL A 127 -6.51 -4.03 -0.32
C VAL A 127 -5.63 -5.06 -1.00
N ILE A 128 -5.19 -4.74 -2.20
CA ILE A 128 -4.24 -5.56 -2.97
C ILE A 128 -3.02 -4.71 -3.25
N ASP A 129 -1.86 -5.27 -3.00
CA ASP A 129 -0.56 -4.66 -3.28
C ASP A 129 0.25 -5.61 -4.18
N PHE A 130 0.71 -5.10 -5.32
CA PHE A 130 1.47 -5.86 -6.29
C PHE A 130 2.95 -5.85 -5.95
N LYS A 131 3.56 -7.02 -5.91
CA LYS A 131 4.98 -7.18 -5.57
C LYS A 131 5.75 -7.78 -6.72
N THR A 132 6.85 -7.13 -7.09
CA THR A 132 7.83 -7.64 -8.05
C THR A 132 9.16 -7.92 -7.35
N GLY A 133 9.95 -8.84 -7.89
CA GLY A 133 11.26 -9.19 -7.34
C GLY A 133 11.19 -10.25 -6.24
N LYS A 134 12.12 -10.19 -5.29
CA LYS A 134 12.31 -11.26 -4.31
C LYS A 134 11.13 -11.42 -3.35
N TYR A 135 10.66 -12.65 -3.22
CA TYR A 135 9.71 -13.06 -2.20
C TYR A 135 10.41 -13.36 -0.86
N GLU A 136 11.42 -14.25 -0.91
CA GLU A 136 12.12 -14.71 0.30
C GLU A 136 12.85 -13.58 1.03
N GLY A 137 12.69 -13.57 2.35
CA GLY A 137 13.29 -12.57 3.23
C GLY A 137 12.51 -11.25 3.36
N ASN A 138 11.43 -11.06 2.59
CA ASN A 138 10.60 -9.85 2.63
C ASN A 138 9.24 -10.04 3.28
N GLN A 139 8.85 -11.29 3.61
CA GLN A 139 7.50 -11.63 4.06
C GLN A 139 7.06 -10.84 5.29
N GLU A 140 7.95 -10.70 6.28
CA GLU A 140 7.62 -9.96 7.51
C GLU A 140 7.39 -8.48 7.23
N SER A 141 8.27 -7.85 6.43
CA SER A 141 8.13 -6.46 6.03
C SER A 141 6.85 -6.23 5.22
N HIS A 142 6.51 -7.13 4.31
CA HIS A 142 5.27 -7.04 3.53
C HIS A 142 4.03 -7.25 4.41
N ARG A 143 4.10 -8.15 5.41
CA ARG A 143 3.03 -8.31 6.39
C ARG A 143 2.82 -7.04 7.22
N GLU A 144 3.88 -6.39 7.70
CA GLU A 144 3.77 -5.10 8.40
C GLU A 144 3.15 -4.00 7.51
N GLN A 145 3.44 -4.01 6.20
CA GLN A 145 2.80 -3.12 5.25
C GLN A 145 1.29 -3.40 5.13
N CYS A 146 0.90 -4.68 5.10
CA CYS A 146 -0.50 -5.09 5.17
C CYS A 146 -1.20 -4.60 6.45
N GLU A 147 -0.51 -4.66 7.59
CA GLU A 147 -1.02 -4.14 8.87
C GLU A 147 -1.29 -2.63 8.79
N LEU A 148 -0.40 -1.86 8.16
CA LEU A 148 -0.62 -0.44 7.91
C LEU A 148 -1.86 -0.21 7.03
N TYR A 149 -1.98 -0.94 5.92
CA TYR A 149 -3.16 -0.81 5.04
C TYR A 149 -4.46 -1.12 5.80
N GLY A 150 -4.48 -2.19 6.59
CA GLY A 150 -5.61 -2.52 7.44
C GLY A 150 -5.97 -1.38 8.40
N ALA A 151 -4.98 -0.78 9.05
CA ALA A 151 -5.20 0.33 9.98
C ALA A 151 -5.75 1.58 9.27
N VAL A 152 -5.22 1.91 8.09
CA VAL A 152 -5.67 3.07 7.30
C VAL A 152 -7.11 2.88 6.80
N VAL A 153 -7.44 1.70 6.26
CA VAL A 153 -8.81 1.41 5.78
C VAL A 153 -9.82 1.50 6.92
N LEU A 154 -9.55 0.80 8.03
CA LEU A 154 -10.48 0.79 9.18
C LEU A 154 -10.62 2.16 9.86
N ALA A 155 -9.66 3.05 9.70
CA ALA A 155 -9.78 4.44 10.16
C ALA A 155 -10.59 5.30 9.17
N ARG A 156 -10.38 5.11 7.86
CA ARG A 156 -10.97 5.90 6.79
C ARG A 156 -12.43 5.53 6.49
N TYR A 157 -12.78 4.25 6.63
CA TYR A 157 -14.09 3.69 6.33
C TYR A 157 -14.73 3.13 7.61
N PRO A 158 -15.50 3.95 8.35
CA PRO A 158 -16.11 3.55 9.61
C PRO A 158 -17.05 2.35 9.51
N GLU A 159 -17.69 2.17 8.35
CA GLU A 159 -18.59 1.05 8.05
C GLU A 159 -17.86 -0.28 7.88
N VAL A 160 -16.57 -0.27 7.51
CA VAL A 160 -15.81 -1.50 7.33
C VAL A 160 -15.47 -2.12 8.68
N GLU A 161 -15.90 -3.37 8.89
CA GLU A 161 -15.61 -4.18 10.08
C GLU A 161 -14.41 -5.11 9.86
N THR A 162 -14.28 -5.64 8.65
CA THR A 162 -13.24 -6.60 8.26
C THR A 162 -12.54 -6.16 6.99
N ILE A 163 -11.21 -6.17 7.03
CA ILE A 163 -10.35 -5.91 5.88
C ILE A 163 -9.48 -7.13 5.56
N THR A 164 -9.50 -7.56 4.31
CA THR A 164 -8.52 -8.50 3.77
C THR A 164 -7.44 -7.73 3.03
N THR A 165 -6.18 -7.94 3.38
CA THR A 165 -5.05 -7.39 2.65
C THR A 165 -4.33 -8.51 1.90
N GLU A 166 -4.03 -8.30 0.64
CA GLU A 166 -3.41 -9.29 -0.24
C GLU A 166 -2.10 -8.74 -0.79
N MET A 167 -1.06 -9.55 -0.72
CA MET A 167 0.21 -9.34 -1.43
C MET A 167 0.25 -10.29 -2.64
N TRP A 168 0.18 -9.73 -3.84
CA TRP A 168 0.29 -10.50 -5.07
C TRP A 168 1.74 -10.48 -5.55
N TYR A 169 2.46 -11.56 -5.31
CA TYR A 169 3.85 -11.74 -5.74
C TYR A 169 3.89 -12.20 -7.19
N LEU A 170 3.86 -11.23 -8.10
CA LEU A 170 3.67 -11.44 -9.53
C LEU A 170 4.76 -12.29 -10.18
N ASP A 171 6.01 -12.18 -9.70
CA ASP A 171 7.13 -12.97 -10.19
C ASP A 171 7.17 -14.41 -9.64
N HIS A 172 6.27 -14.74 -8.70
CA HIS A 172 6.28 -16.03 -8.00
C HIS A 172 4.94 -16.78 -8.09
N ASN A 173 3.98 -16.25 -8.85
CA ASN A 173 2.62 -16.79 -8.94
C ASN A 173 2.04 -17.14 -7.56
N LYS A 174 2.15 -16.19 -6.62
CA LYS A 174 1.76 -16.42 -5.23
C LYS A 174 0.96 -15.25 -4.67
N ILE A 175 -0.06 -15.57 -3.88
CA ILE A 175 -0.85 -14.58 -3.12
C ILE A 175 -0.75 -14.92 -1.64
N GLU A 176 -0.39 -13.94 -0.82
CA GLU A 176 -0.54 -14.02 0.63
C GLU A 176 -1.68 -13.13 1.08
N ARG A 177 -2.49 -13.64 2.01
CA ARG A 177 -3.67 -12.96 2.52
C ARG A 177 -3.61 -12.85 4.02
N TYR A 178 -3.97 -11.66 4.52
CA TYR A 178 -4.09 -11.38 5.94
C TYR A 178 -5.44 -10.71 6.18
N MET A 179 -6.10 -11.07 7.27
CA MET A 179 -7.41 -10.52 7.63
C MET A 179 -7.30 -9.78 8.95
N TYR A 180 -7.85 -8.59 8.99
CA TYR A 180 -7.87 -7.74 10.18
C TYR A 180 -9.27 -7.21 10.43
N ASN A 181 -9.58 -6.99 11.70
CA ASN A 181 -10.73 -6.25 12.19
C ASN A 181 -10.26 -5.15 13.14
N ARG A 182 -11.16 -4.34 13.67
CA ARG A 182 -10.83 -3.21 14.55
C ARG A 182 -10.06 -3.63 15.79
N ASP A 183 -10.37 -4.78 16.38
CA ASP A 183 -9.70 -5.26 17.59
C ASP A 183 -8.29 -5.76 17.26
N SER A 184 -8.16 -6.60 16.23
CA SER A 184 -6.87 -7.19 15.84
C SER A 184 -5.88 -6.15 15.34
N ILE A 185 -6.34 -5.02 14.76
CA ILE A 185 -5.47 -3.96 14.22
C ILE A 185 -4.99 -2.97 15.30
N LYS A 186 -5.69 -2.86 16.42
CA LYS A 186 -5.41 -1.86 17.44
C LYS A 186 -3.97 -1.91 17.99
N ALA A 187 -3.50 -3.10 18.36
CA ALA A 187 -2.14 -3.26 18.86
C ALA A 187 -1.08 -2.99 17.78
N ARG A 188 -1.38 -3.35 16.52
CA ARG A 188 -0.50 -3.11 15.36
C ARG A 188 -0.41 -1.63 15.03
N LYS A 189 -1.53 -0.93 15.05
CA LYS A 189 -1.60 0.53 14.90
C LYS A 189 -0.76 1.23 15.95
N GLN A 190 -0.84 0.81 17.21
CA GLN A 190 -0.02 1.37 18.29
C GLN A 190 1.48 1.16 18.04
N LYS A 191 1.90 -0.05 17.67
CA LYS A 191 3.30 -0.36 17.33
C LYS A 191 3.82 0.52 16.18
N ILE A 192 3.02 0.71 15.14
CA ILE A 192 3.39 1.57 14.01
C ILE A 192 3.51 3.03 14.46
N ASN A 193 2.58 3.51 15.29
CA ASN A 193 2.62 4.87 15.85
C ASN A 193 3.91 5.14 16.62
N GLU A 194 4.28 4.25 17.54
CA GLU A 194 5.49 4.40 18.36
C GLU A 194 6.74 4.54 17.46
N ARG A 195 6.85 3.75 16.42
CA ARG A 195 7.95 3.81 15.45
C ARG A 195 7.92 5.11 14.63
N ALA A 196 6.75 5.51 14.15
CA ALA A 196 6.59 6.71 13.33
C ALA A 196 6.87 8.00 14.13
N ILE A 197 6.47 8.07 15.41
CA ILE A 197 6.76 9.20 16.31
C ILE A 197 8.28 9.40 16.48
N ILE A 198 9.06 8.33 16.56
CA ILE A 198 10.52 8.44 16.66
C ILE A 198 11.13 9.07 15.40
N MET A 199 10.55 8.83 14.25
CA MET A 199 11.01 9.37 12.96
C MET A 199 10.56 10.81 12.75
N THR A 200 9.33 11.16 13.11
CA THR A 200 8.68 12.46 12.86
C THR A 200 8.75 13.40 14.05
#